data_2843a5263491646e6cbbcfef3f7c6d6c
#
_entry.id   2843a5263491646e6cbbcfef3f7c6d6c
#
_cell.length_a   1.000
_cell.length_b   1.000
_cell.length_c   1.000
_cell.angle_alpha   90.00
_cell.angle_beta   90.00
_cell.angle_gamma   90.00
#
_symmetry.space_group_name_H-M   'P 1'
#
loop_
_entity.id
_entity.type
_entity.pdbx_description
1 polymer ?
#
loop_
_entity_poly.entity_id
_entity_poly.type
_entity_poly.pdbx_seq_one_letter_code
_entity_poly.pdbx_strand_id
1 'polypeptide(L)'
;MLLFRFNLYQGSVWFTSANTVSGRVLEWESDFLSYIALGERNKDLMRKNLVLEQRVRALTELLDRAEHDSTYTEMRQRELLDGFGMVPAEVVSNSVNRHNNYLTINKGELDGVKPEMGVVCGTGIVGIVYLTSLHYAIVMPLLNSKSNISCCLRGTDYFGYLRWDGRHPLYASLGDIPRHARLKEGMTVETSGFSAVFPAGLFVGKVTKVENSEDGLSYKLQVNLSTDFAR
;
A
#
# COMPACT_ATOMS: atom_id res chain seq x y z
N MET A 1 89.15 20.78 31.40
CA MET A 1 88.55 20.11 30.19
C MET A 1 87.39 19.23 30.67
N LEU A 2 86.16 19.73 30.58
CA LEU A 2 84.95 19.05 31.07
C LEU A 2 84.30 18.40 29.83
N LEU A 3 84.32 17.06 29.77
CA LEU A 3 83.66 16.26 28.76
C LEU A 3 82.20 16.01 29.15
N PHE A 4 81.26 16.70 28.50
CA PHE A 4 79.86 16.36 28.65
C PHE A 4 79.59 15.12 27.73
N ARG A 5 79.37 13.96 28.39
CA ARG A 5 78.79 12.79 27.74
C ARG A 5 77.29 13.02 27.60
N PHE A 6 76.83 13.35 26.39
CA PHE A 6 75.41 13.32 26.05
C PHE A 6 74.95 11.86 26.04
N ASN A 7 74.11 11.54 27.00
CA ASN A 7 73.54 10.22 27.09
C ASN A 7 72.35 10.14 26.10
N LEU A 8 72.56 9.41 25.02
CA LEU A 8 71.57 9.15 23.96
C LEU A 8 70.22 8.59 24.46
N TYR A 9 70.20 8.04 25.69
CA TYR A 9 69.00 7.48 26.31
C TYR A 9 68.04 8.56 26.78
N GLN A 10 68.48 9.73 27.21
CA GLN A 10 67.57 10.83 27.64
C GLN A 10 66.93 11.53 26.44
N GLY A 11 67.55 11.58 25.29
CA GLY A 11 66.98 12.16 24.09
C GLY A 11 65.77 11.37 23.57
N SER A 12 65.81 10.05 23.67
CA SER A 12 64.71 9.19 23.20
C SER A 12 63.46 9.28 24.09
N VAL A 13 63.64 9.46 25.41
CA VAL A 13 62.55 9.61 26.36
C VAL A 13 61.79 10.95 26.17
N TRP A 14 62.54 12.03 25.90
CA TRP A 14 61.92 13.33 25.59
C TRP A 14 61.18 13.33 24.25
N PHE A 15 61.70 12.67 23.25
CA PHE A 15 61.02 12.57 21.95
C PHE A 15 59.76 11.72 22.00
N THR A 16 59.75 10.63 22.78
CA THR A 16 58.59 9.77 22.96
C THR A 16 57.51 10.48 23.80
N SER A 17 57.92 11.22 24.82
CA SER A 17 56.98 11.98 25.66
C SER A 17 56.34 13.16 24.90
N ALA A 18 57.10 13.87 24.09
CA ALA A 18 56.59 14.97 23.27
C ALA A 18 55.63 14.45 22.20
N ASN A 19 55.87 13.30 21.58
CA ASN A 19 54.99 12.69 20.63
C ASN A 19 53.68 12.17 21.24
N THR A 20 53.73 11.63 22.46
CA THR A 20 52.56 11.13 23.18
C THR A 20 51.64 12.27 23.59
N VAL A 21 52.19 13.41 24.02
CA VAL A 21 51.42 14.61 24.36
C VAL A 21 50.83 15.27 23.13
N SER A 22 51.57 15.38 22.05
CA SER A 22 51.09 15.93 20.76
C SER A 22 50.00 15.08 20.16
N GLY A 23 50.10 13.74 20.23
CA GLY A 23 49.09 12.82 19.74
C GLY A 23 47.74 12.97 20.48
N ARG A 24 47.79 13.09 21.80
CA ARG A 24 46.57 13.28 22.61
C ARG A 24 45.91 14.65 22.40
N VAL A 25 46.67 15.69 22.18
CA VAL A 25 46.11 17.02 21.89
C VAL A 25 45.42 17.01 20.51
N LEU A 26 46.00 16.36 19.51
CA LEU A 26 45.40 16.21 18.19
C LEU A 26 44.15 15.29 18.19
N GLU A 27 44.12 14.25 19.01
CA GLU A 27 42.93 13.43 19.25
C GLU A 27 41.80 14.26 19.88
N TRP A 28 42.09 15.05 20.88
CA TRP A 28 41.08 15.93 21.52
C TRP A 28 40.56 17.01 20.59
N GLU A 29 41.39 17.58 19.75
CA GLU A 29 40.98 18.55 18.75
C GLU A 29 40.06 17.90 17.67
N SER A 30 40.41 16.71 17.21
CA SER A 30 39.62 15.91 16.28
C SER A 30 38.25 15.52 16.89
N ASP A 31 38.23 15.05 18.11
CA ASP A 31 37.01 14.66 18.82
C ASP A 31 36.08 15.86 19.08
N PHE A 32 36.67 17.01 19.44
CA PHE A 32 35.88 18.24 19.65
C PHE A 32 35.28 18.77 18.32
N LEU A 33 36.03 18.78 17.24
CA LEU A 33 35.56 19.18 15.92
C LEU A 33 34.51 18.19 15.39
N SER A 34 34.70 16.89 15.63
CA SER A 34 33.70 15.88 15.25
C SER A 34 32.38 16.03 16.02
N TYR A 35 32.45 16.38 17.29
CA TYR A 35 31.27 16.63 18.14
C TYR A 35 30.47 17.86 17.67
N ILE A 36 31.18 18.96 17.33
CA ILE A 36 30.53 20.17 16.76
C ILE A 36 29.89 19.82 15.40
N ALA A 37 30.63 19.12 14.51
CA ALA A 37 30.13 18.67 13.22
C ALA A 37 28.92 17.72 13.35
N LEU A 38 28.88 16.89 14.40
CA LEU A 38 27.74 16.03 14.70
C LEU A 38 26.49 16.85 15.08
N GLY A 39 26.66 17.91 15.85
CA GLY A 39 25.60 18.84 16.22
C GLY A 39 25.00 19.56 15.01
N GLU A 40 25.84 20.02 14.08
CA GLU A 40 25.39 20.63 12.83
C GLU A 40 24.67 19.64 11.91
N ARG A 41 25.24 18.43 11.75
CA ARG A 41 24.59 17.35 10.98
C ARG A 41 23.24 16.96 11.58
N ASN A 42 23.12 16.91 12.90
CA ASN A 42 21.86 16.61 13.56
C ASN A 42 20.81 17.71 13.28
N LYS A 43 21.19 18.99 13.36
CA LYS A 43 20.30 20.12 12.99
C LYS A 43 19.90 20.06 11.50
N ASP A 44 20.81 19.72 10.61
CA ASP A 44 20.52 19.58 9.18
C ASP A 44 19.57 18.41 8.91
N LEU A 45 19.79 17.28 9.56
CA LEU A 45 18.88 16.12 9.51
C LEU A 45 17.50 16.46 10.06
N MET A 46 17.41 17.17 11.18
CA MET A 46 16.13 17.63 11.72
C MET A 46 15.39 18.56 10.74
N ARG A 47 16.11 19.50 10.10
CA ARG A 47 15.50 20.35 9.07
C ARG A 47 15.00 19.56 7.86
N LYS A 48 15.80 18.61 7.40
CA LYS A 48 15.42 17.72 6.28
C LYS A 48 14.20 16.87 6.64
N ASN A 49 14.16 16.30 7.84
CA ASN A 49 13.01 15.57 8.31
C ASN A 49 11.75 16.43 8.36
N LEU A 50 11.85 17.65 8.90
CA LEU A 50 10.70 18.57 8.94
C LEU A 50 10.18 18.92 7.53
N VAL A 51 11.08 19.19 6.58
CA VAL A 51 10.70 19.47 5.19
C VAL A 51 10.07 18.25 4.53
N LEU A 52 10.61 17.06 4.78
CA LEU A 52 10.04 15.82 4.27
C LEU A 52 8.66 15.55 4.85
N GLU A 53 8.46 15.73 6.16
CA GLU A 53 7.16 15.61 6.80
C GLU A 53 6.12 16.59 6.22
N GLN A 54 6.52 17.85 5.98
CA GLN A 54 5.64 18.81 5.35
C GLN A 54 5.26 18.42 3.93
N ARG A 55 6.23 17.91 3.15
CA ARG A 55 5.95 17.40 1.79
C ARG A 55 5.04 16.20 1.81
N VAL A 56 5.27 15.25 2.72
CA VAL A 56 4.41 14.08 2.89
C VAL A 56 2.98 14.53 3.22
N ARG A 57 2.79 15.44 4.19
CA ARG A 57 1.46 15.98 4.52
C ARG A 57 0.79 16.66 3.34
N ALA A 58 1.50 17.52 2.63
CA ALA A 58 0.96 18.21 1.46
C ALA A 58 0.57 17.24 0.34
N LEU A 59 1.39 16.23 0.07
CA LEU A 59 1.07 15.18 -0.90
C LEU A 59 -0.12 14.35 -0.46
N THR A 60 -0.22 13.99 0.83
CA THR A 60 -1.36 13.26 1.38
C THR A 60 -2.65 14.07 1.24
N GLU A 61 -2.63 15.38 1.55
CA GLU A 61 -3.81 16.24 1.35
C GLU A 61 -4.21 16.37 -0.13
N LEU A 62 -3.24 16.43 -1.04
CA LEU A 62 -3.53 16.45 -2.49
C LEU A 62 -4.13 15.13 -2.95
N LEU A 63 -3.61 14.00 -2.46
CA LEU A 63 -4.16 12.67 -2.74
C LEU A 63 -5.57 12.52 -2.18
N ASP A 64 -5.82 12.94 -0.94
CA ASP A 64 -7.15 12.89 -0.32
C ASP A 64 -8.18 13.71 -1.12
N ARG A 65 -7.78 14.90 -1.61
CA ARG A 65 -8.63 15.72 -2.48
C ARG A 65 -8.90 15.05 -3.83
N ALA A 66 -7.86 14.48 -4.44
CA ALA A 66 -7.98 13.76 -5.71
C ALA A 66 -8.80 12.47 -5.58
N GLU A 67 -8.73 11.76 -4.46
CA GLU A 67 -9.50 10.54 -4.21
C GLU A 67 -11.02 10.77 -4.05
N HIS A 68 -11.45 12.01 -3.81
CA HIS A 68 -12.86 12.38 -3.85
C HIS A 68 -13.36 12.66 -5.28
N ASP A 69 -12.46 12.72 -6.25
CA ASP A 69 -12.79 12.90 -7.67
C ASP A 69 -12.85 11.54 -8.37
N SER A 70 -14.07 11.16 -8.82
CA SER A 70 -14.30 9.93 -9.59
C SER A 70 -13.42 9.87 -10.85
N THR A 71 -13.15 11.01 -11.46
CA THR A 71 -12.30 11.14 -12.66
C THR A 71 -10.86 10.66 -12.38
N TYR A 72 -10.30 11.00 -11.21
CA TYR A 72 -8.97 10.56 -10.81
C TYR A 72 -8.90 9.04 -10.61
N THR A 73 -9.93 8.48 -9.99
CA THR A 73 -10.02 7.02 -9.79
C THR A 73 -10.09 6.29 -11.13
N GLU A 74 -10.87 6.78 -12.07
CA GLU A 74 -10.98 6.20 -13.43
C GLU A 74 -9.67 6.31 -14.21
N MET A 75 -8.99 7.45 -14.16
CA MET A 75 -7.69 7.63 -14.81
C MET A 75 -6.63 6.67 -14.25
N ARG A 76 -6.55 6.54 -12.94
CA ARG A 76 -5.61 5.62 -12.27
C ARG A 76 -5.91 4.17 -12.61
N GLN A 77 -7.18 3.78 -12.67
CA GLN A 77 -7.56 2.42 -13.08
C GLN A 77 -7.17 2.13 -14.52
N ARG A 78 -7.37 3.08 -15.43
CA ARG A 78 -6.92 2.94 -16.83
C ARG A 78 -5.40 2.74 -16.92
N GLU A 79 -4.63 3.52 -16.18
CA GLU A 79 -3.18 3.39 -16.14
C GLU A 79 -2.72 2.03 -15.60
N LEU A 80 -3.36 1.51 -14.53
CA LEU A 80 -3.08 0.19 -13.98
C LEU A 80 -3.46 -0.96 -14.92
N LEU A 81 -4.45 -0.74 -15.78
CA LEU A 81 -4.93 -1.71 -16.76
C LEU A 81 -4.26 -1.55 -18.13
N ASP A 82 -3.43 -0.51 -18.29
CA ASP A 82 -2.66 -0.31 -19.51
C ASP A 82 -1.70 -1.50 -19.70
N GLY A 83 -1.74 -2.11 -20.88
CA GLY A 83 -1.00 -3.34 -21.17
C GLY A 83 -1.75 -4.65 -20.91
N PHE A 84 -2.92 -4.61 -20.26
CA PHE A 84 -3.81 -5.78 -20.19
C PHE A 84 -4.76 -5.79 -21.41
N GLY A 85 -4.93 -6.95 -22.02
CA GLY A 85 -5.89 -7.15 -23.12
C GLY A 85 -7.34 -7.05 -22.63
N MET A 86 -7.91 -5.84 -22.64
CA MET A 86 -9.30 -5.61 -22.21
C MET A 86 -10.30 -5.85 -23.33
N VAL A 87 -11.39 -6.53 -23.01
CA VAL A 87 -12.54 -6.74 -23.88
C VAL A 87 -13.70 -5.88 -23.37
N PRO A 88 -14.10 -4.80 -24.08
CA PRO A 88 -15.25 -4.01 -23.68
C PRO A 88 -16.54 -4.83 -23.80
N ALA A 89 -17.37 -4.80 -22.77
CA ALA A 89 -18.59 -5.58 -22.66
C ALA A 89 -19.73 -4.77 -22.04
N GLU A 90 -20.96 -5.14 -22.35
CA GLU A 90 -22.17 -4.57 -21.78
C GLU A 90 -22.92 -5.61 -20.95
N VAL A 91 -23.55 -5.15 -19.87
CA VAL A 91 -24.36 -6.00 -19.00
C VAL A 91 -25.73 -6.22 -19.65
N VAL A 92 -26.05 -7.46 -19.95
CA VAL A 92 -27.33 -7.87 -20.54
C VAL A 92 -28.37 -8.22 -19.48
N SER A 93 -27.91 -8.79 -18.37
CA SER A 93 -28.78 -9.18 -17.24
C SER A 93 -28.02 -9.04 -15.93
N ASN A 94 -28.70 -8.59 -14.89
CA ASN A 94 -28.12 -8.40 -13.57
C ASN A 94 -29.11 -8.81 -12.48
N SER A 95 -28.61 -9.40 -11.40
CA SER A 95 -29.35 -9.63 -10.17
C SER A 95 -28.59 -9.05 -8.99
N VAL A 96 -29.31 -8.38 -8.06
CA VAL A 96 -28.71 -7.74 -6.88
C VAL A 96 -29.43 -8.09 -5.55
N ASN A 97 -30.51 -8.84 -5.62
CA ASN A 97 -31.43 -9.09 -4.51
C ASN A 97 -31.44 -10.57 -4.07
N ARG A 98 -30.44 -11.35 -4.44
CA ARG A 98 -30.28 -12.77 -4.06
C ARG A 98 -29.00 -12.93 -3.24
N HIS A 99 -28.88 -14.03 -2.51
CA HIS A 99 -27.61 -14.41 -1.86
C HIS A 99 -26.50 -14.76 -2.86
N ASN A 100 -26.88 -15.38 -3.97
CA ASN A 100 -25.98 -15.70 -5.07
C ASN A 100 -26.43 -14.91 -6.30
N ASN A 101 -25.92 -13.71 -6.43
CA ASN A 101 -26.17 -12.85 -7.58
C ASN A 101 -25.23 -13.22 -8.72
N TYR A 102 -25.72 -13.05 -9.93
CA TYR A 102 -24.94 -13.19 -11.17
C TYR A 102 -25.33 -12.07 -12.12
N LEU A 103 -24.39 -11.68 -12.96
CA LEU A 103 -24.63 -10.81 -14.08
C LEU A 103 -24.17 -11.48 -15.38
N THR A 104 -24.82 -11.15 -16.49
CA THR A 104 -24.49 -11.67 -17.82
C THR A 104 -23.96 -10.52 -18.68
N ILE A 105 -22.85 -10.75 -19.38
CA ILE A 105 -22.28 -9.81 -20.35
C ILE A 105 -22.40 -10.34 -21.77
N ASN A 106 -22.49 -9.42 -22.76
CA ASN A 106 -22.63 -9.70 -24.19
C ASN A 106 -21.29 -10.06 -24.88
N LYS A 107 -20.37 -10.66 -24.13
CA LYS A 107 -19.07 -11.12 -24.61
C LYS A 107 -18.81 -12.53 -24.12
N GLY A 108 -18.25 -13.37 -25.00
CA GLY A 108 -18.03 -14.78 -24.75
C GLY A 108 -16.69 -15.30 -25.27
N GLU A 109 -16.61 -16.59 -25.50
CA GLU A 109 -15.38 -17.26 -25.95
C GLU A 109 -14.87 -16.73 -27.29
N LEU A 110 -15.76 -16.39 -28.20
CA LEU A 110 -15.41 -15.82 -29.52
C LEU A 110 -14.75 -14.43 -29.39
N ASP A 111 -15.04 -13.70 -28.31
CA ASP A 111 -14.43 -12.41 -28.02
C ASP A 111 -13.15 -12.55 -27.17
N GLY A 112 -12.76 -13.78 -26.85
CA GLY A 112 -11.57 -14.08 -26.04
C GLY A 112 -11.83 -14.08 -24.53
N VAL A 113 -13.09 -14.01 -24.07
CA VAL A 113 -13.45 -14.09 -22.66
C VAL A 113 -13.30 -15.53 -22.17
N LYS A 114 -12.65 -15.70 -21.01
CA LYS A 114 -12.40 -16.99 -20.39
C LYS A 114 -12.88 -16.98 -18.93
N PRO A 115 -13.24 -18.13 -18.36
CA PRO A 115 -13.45 -18.26 -16.93
C PRO A 115 -12.24 -17.73 -16.14
N GLU A 116 -12.50 -17.23 -14.92
CA GLU A 116 -11.51 -16.63 -14.02
C GLU A 116 -10.93 -15.27 -14.48
N MET A 117 -11.38 -14.70 -15.58
CA MET A 117 -11.05 -13.31 -15.93
C MET A 117 -11.73 -12.32 -14.97
N GLY A 118 -10.97 -11.29 -14.54
CA GLY A 118 -11.50 -10.19 -13.74
C GLY A 118 -12.37 -9.26 -14.58
N VAL A 119 -13.47 -8.78 -14.00
CA VAL A 119 -14.36 -7.80 -14.61
C VAL A 119 -14.29 -6.51 -13.81
N VAL A 120 -14.06 -5.39 -14.51
CA VAL A 120 -13.90 -4.06 -13.94
C VAL A 120 -14.83 -3.06 -14.62
N CYS A 121 -15.16 -1.98 -13.92
CA CYS A 121 -15.85 -0.82 -14.49
C CYS A 121 -15.04 0.46 -14.19
N GLY A 122 -15.49 1.62 -14.66
CA GLY A 122 -14.78 2.89 -14.43
C GLY A 122 -14.55 3.22 -12.96
N THR A 123 -15.44 2.80 -12.06
CA THR A 123 -15.38 3.13 -10.63
C THR A 123 -14.71 2.06 -9.77
N GLY A 124 -14.51 0.83 -10.27
CA GLY A 124 -13.92 -0.22 -9.46
C GLY A 124 -14.00 -1.62 -10.06
N ILE A 125 -13.79 -2.62 -9.24
CA ILE A 125 -13.96 -4.02 -9.62
C ILE A 125 -15.44 -4.41 -9.56
N VAL A 126 -15.86 -5.26 -10.51
CA VAL A 126 -17.22 -5.78 -10.59
C VAL A 126 -17.29 -7.21 -10.08
N GLY A 127 -16.40 -8.08 -10.53
CA GLY A 127 -16.42 -9.51 -10.19
C GLY A 127 -15.51 -10.34 -11.07
N ILE A 128 -15.79 -11.63 -11.14
CA ILE A 128 -14.98 -12.62 -11.85
C ILE A 128 -15.87 -13.40 -12.81
N VAL A 129 -15.39 -13.65 -14.01
CA VAL A 129 -16.08 -14.50 -15.00
C VAL A 129 -16.18 -15.93 -14.43
N TYR A 130 -17.42 -16.40 -14.27
CA TYR A 130 -17.71 -17.72 -13.70
C TYR A 130 -17.86 -18.79 -14.78
N LEU A 131 -18.65 -18.49 -15.82
CA LEU A 131 -18.89 -19.39 -16.95
C LEU A 131 -18.89 -18.60 -18.26
N THR A 132 -18.49 -19.24 -19.35
CA THR A 132 -18.53 -18.67 -20.69
C THR A 132 -19.36 -19.55 -21.63
N SER A 133 -19.94 -18.90 -22.63
CA SER A 133 -20.50 -19.53 -23.83
C SER A 133 -19.93 -18.81 -25.04
N LEU A 134 -20.32 -19.19 -26.23
CA LEU A 134 -19.78 -18.62 -27.49
C LEU A 134 -19.92 -17.09 -27.56
N HIS A 135 -21.05 -16.50 -27.12
CA HIS A 135 -21.36 -15.07 -27.26
C HIS A 135 -21.61 -14.35 -25.94
N TYR A 136 -21.73 -15.07 -24.83
CA TYR A 136 -22.07 -14.50 -23.53
C TYR A 136 -21.19 -15.09 -22.43
N ALA A 137 -20.98 -14.33 -21.36
CA ALA A 137 -20.36 -14.86 -20.15
C ALA A 137 -21.20 -14.50 -18.92
N ILE A 138 -21.19 -15.40 -17.94
CA ILE A 138 -21.78 -15.19 -16.62
C ILE A 138 -20.66 -14.78 -15.69
N VAL A 139 -20.86 -13.64 -15.03
CA VAL A 139 -19.93 -13.08 -14.06
C VAL A 139 -20.48 -13.24 -12.66
N MET A 140 -19.66 -13.68 -11.73
CA MET A 140 -19.93 -13.69 -10.31
C MET A 140 -19.48 -12.34 -9.75
N PRO A 141 -20.41 -11.43 -9.39
CA PRO A 141 -20.06 -10.11 -8.89
C PRO A 141 -19.57 -10.17 -7.44
N LEU A 142 -19.06 -9.04 -6.94
CA LEU A 142 -18.75 -8.88 -5.51
C LEU A 142 -19.95 -9.19 -4.61
N LEU A 143 -21.17 -8.89 -5.07
CA LEU A 143 -22.44 -9.16 -4.39
C LEU A 143 -22.87 -10.63 -4.51
N ASN A 144 -21.96 -11.55 -4.30
CA ASN A 144 -22.24 -12.99 -4.27
C ASN A 144 -21.59 -13.58 -3.01
N SER A 145 -22.33 -14.41 -2.27
CA SER A 145 -21.85 -15.02 -1.02
C SER A 145 -20.63 -15.92 -1.20
N LYS A 146 -20.39 -16.41 -2.43
CA LYS A 146 -19.23 -17.22 -2.80
C LYS A 146 -18.05 -16.39 -3.30
N SER A 147 -18.25 -15.09 -3.52
CA SER A 147 -17.18 -14.19 -3.95
C SER A 147 -16.17 -14.00 -2.82
N ASN A 148 -14.90 -14.15 -3.15
CA ASN A 148 -13.78 -14.01 -2.22
C ASN A 148 -12.60 -13.37 -2.94
N ILE A 149 -12.41 -12.07 -2.74
CA ILE A 149 -11.40 -11.30 -3.46
C ILE A 149 -10.33 -10.82 -2.49
N SER A 150 -9.07 -11.08 -2.84
CA SER A 150 -7.94 -10.63 -2.04
C SER A 150 -7.74 -9.13 -2.23
N CYS A 151 -7.86 -8.38 -1.14
CA CYS A 151 -7.74 -6.94 -1.08
C CYS A 151 -6.70 -6.51 -0.05
N CYS A 152 -6.16 -5.31 -0.19
CA CYS A 152 -5.26 -4.69 0.78
C CYS A 152 -5.73 -3.27 1.12
N LEU A 153 -5.20 -2.74 2.21
CA LEU A 153 -5.38 -1.34 2.58
C LEU A 153 -4.25 -0.52 1.96
N ARG A 154 -4.62 0.48 1.15
CA ARG A 154 -3.66 1.34 0.46
C ARG A 154 -2.61 1.93 1.40
N GLY A 155 -1.33 1.86 0.98
CA GLY A 155 -0.20 2.38 1.76
C GLY A 155 0.18 1.54 2.97
N THR A 156 -0.33 0.31 3.06
CA THR A 156 0.02 -0.65 4.10
C THR A 156 0.30 -2.03 3.50
N ASP A 157 0.94 -2.90 4.29
CA ASP A 157 1.16 -4.31 3.93
C ASP A 157 0.02 -5.22 4.41
N TYR A 158 -1.08 -4.64 4.93
CA TYR A 158 -2.20 -5.43 5.45
C TYR A 158 -3.13 -5.83 4.32
N PHE A 159 -3.34 -7.11 4.18
CA PHE A 159 -4.27 -7.70 3.22
C PHE A 159 -5.29 -8.61 3.93
N GLY A 160 -6.40 -8.86 3.24
CA GLY A 160 -7.47 -9.71 3.71
C GLY A 160 -8.37 -10.14 2.56
N TYR A 161 -9.47 -10.78 2.91
CA TYR A 161 -10.42 -11.26 1.93
C TYR A 161 -11.73 -10.49 2.02
N LEU A 162 -12.10 -9.90 0.89
CA LEU A 162 -13.38 -9.21 0.74
C LEU A 162 -14.47 -10.22 0.44
N ARG A 163 -15.51 -10.22 1.28
CA ARG A 163 -16.68 -11.10 1.16
C ARG A 163 -17.96 -10.30 1.37
N TRP A 164 -18.99 -10.65 0.63
CA TRP A 164 -20.32 -10.06 0.81
C TRP A 164 -21.16 -10.94 1.74
N ASP A 165 -21.85 -10.32 2.69
CA ASP A 165 -22.67 -11.00 3.68
C ASP A 165 -24.12 -11.27 3.24
N GLY A 166 -24.49 -10.87 2.03
CA GLY A 166 -25.84 -11.06 1.48
C GLY A 166 -26.88 -10.05 1.95
N ARG A 167 -26.50 -9.01 2.71
CA ARG A 167 -27.45 -8.08 3.33
C ARG A 167 -27.65 -6.79 2.56
N HIS A 168 -26.59 -6.07 2.30
CA HIS A 168 -26.66 -4.74 1.72
C HIS A 168 -25.79 -4.59 0.49
N PRO A 169 -26.33 -4.10 -0.65
CA PRO A 169 -25.59 -4.07 -1.91
C PRO A 169 -24.45 -3.05 -1.96
N LEU A 170 -24.40 -2.11 -1.01
CA LEU A 170 -23.32 -1.10 -0.95
C LEU A 170 -22.16 -1.50 -0.05
N TYR A 171 -22.30 -2.54 0.78
CA TYR A 171 -21.30 -2.89 1.77
C TYR A 171 -20.83 -4.34 1.61
N ALA A 172 -19.52 -4.52 1.77
CA ALA A 172 -18.90 -5.82 1.92
C ALA A 172 -18.00 -5.83 3.17
N SER A 173 -17.55 -7.01 3.57
CA SER A 173 -16.68 -7.20 4.73
C SER A 173 -15.30 -7.61 4.27
N LEU A 174 -14.26 -6.87 4.67
CA LEU A 174 -12.87 -7.25 4.53
C LEU A 174 -12.41 -7.88 5.85
N GLY A 175 -12.21 -9.19 5.84
CA GLY A 175 -11.79 -9.99 7.00
C GLY A 175 -10.31 -10.30 7.00
N ASP A 176 -9.89 -11.01 8.05
CA ASP A 176 -8.53 -11.57 8.20
C ASP A 176 -7.42 -10.50 8.35
N ILE A 177 -7.76 -9.27 8.76
CA ILE A 177 -6.78 -8.20 9.00
C ILE A 177 -6.14 -8.39 10.38
N PRO A 178 -4.78 -8.37 10.47
CA PRO A 178 -4.08 -8.64 11.73
C PRO A 178 -4.41 -7.64 12.84
N ARG A 179 -4.45 -8.10 14.10
CA ARG A 179 -4.76 -7.26 15.30
C ARG A 179 -3.76 -6.13 15.55
N HIS A 180 -2.54 -6.24 15.08
CA HIS A 180 -1.53 -5.19 15.22
C HIS A 180 -1.66 -4.08 14.17
N ALA A 181 -2.60 -4.22 13.21
CA ALA A 181 -2.82 -3.22 12.18
C ALA A 181 -3.36 -1.90 12.77
N ARG A 182 -2.80 -0.80 12.30
CA ARG A 182 -3.27 0.55 12.65
C ARG A 182 -4.35 0.96 11.66
N LEU A 183 -5.60 0.75 12.03
CA LEU A 183 -6.75 0.95 11.17
C LEU A 183 -7.45 2.26 11.49
N LYS A 184 -7.98 2.91 10.44
CA LYS A 184 -8.82 4.10 10.52
C LYS A 184 -9.98 3.98 9.54
N GLU A 185 -11.11 4.54 9.90
CA GLU A 185 -12.21 4.77 8.95
C GLU A 185 -11.76 5.72 7.83
N GLY A 186 -12.30 5.54 6.64
CA GLY A 186 -11.90 6.28 5.44
C GLY A 186 -10.71 5.70 4.68
N MET A 187 -10.01 4.69 5.21
CA MET A 187 -8.91 4.03 4.48
C MET A 187 -9.41 3.41 3.17
N THR A 188 -8.60 3.55 2.13
CA THR A 188 -8.90 3.01 0.80
C THR A 188 -8.58 1.53 0.73
N VAL A 189 -9.51 0.77 0.17
CA VAL A 189 -9.36 -0.67 -0.11
C VAL A 189 -9.10 -0.86 -1.59
N GLU A 190 -8.07 -1.64 -1.92
CA GLU A 190 -7.64 -1.97 -3.27
C GLU A 190 -7.44 -3.48 -3.43
N THR A 191 -7.34 -3.94 -4.67
CA THR A 191 -6.92 -5.33 -4.94
C THR A 191 -5.46 -5.52 -4.54
N SER A 192 -5.14 -6.65 -3.92
CA SER A 192 -3.79 -6.94 -3.40
C SER A 192 -2.80 -7.41 -4.47
N GLY A 193 -3.29 -7.89 -5.63
CA GLY A 193 -2.46 -8.52 -6.66
C GLY A 193 -2.00 -9.95 -6.31
N PHE A 194 -2.41 -10.52 -5.16
CA PHE A 194 -2.04 -11.89 -4.81
C PHE A 194 -2.81 -12.95 -5.60
N SER A 195 -3.89 -12.59 -6.25
CA SER A 195 -4.59 -13.48 -7.18
C SER A 195 -4.21 -13.15 -8.62
N ALA A 196 -4.16 -14.16 -9.49
CA ALA A 196 -3.91 -13.97 -10.92
C ALA A 196 -5.07 -13.24 -11.66
N VAL A 197 -6.18 -12.97 -10.95
CA VAL A 197 -7.41 -12.39 -11.54
C VAL A 197 -7.33 -10.89 -11.68
N PHE A 198 -6.82 -10.19 -10.66
CA PHE A 198 -6.73 -8.74 -10.65
C PHE A 198 -5.29 -8.28 -10.37
N PRO A 199 -4.77 -7.30 -11.13
CA PRO A 199 -3.54 -6.62 -10.74
C PRO A 199 -3.71 -5.91 -9.40
N ALA A 200 -2.60 -5.59 -8.73
CA ALA A 200 -2.62 -4.82 -7.51
C ALA A 200 -3.06 -3.37 -7.76
N GLY A 201 -3.77 -2.77 -6.81
CA GLY A 201 -4.07 -1.34 -6.80
C GLY A 201 -5.38 -0.93 -7.46
N LEU A 202 -6.22 -1.87 -7.97
CA LEU A 202 -7.55 -1.54 -8.45
C LEU A 202 -8.46 -1.16 -7.28
N PHE A 203 -9.19 -0.07 -7.45
CA PHE A 203 -10.05 0.46 -6.41
C PHE A 203 -11.24 -0.45 -6.14
N VAL A 204 -11.54 -0.68 -4.86
CA VAL A 204 -12.62 -1.53 -4.39
C VAL A 204 -13.64 -0.72 -3.59
N GLY A 205 -13.16 0.16 -2.71
CA GLY A 205 -14.02 0.95 -1.85
C GLY A 205 -13.28 1.61 -0.70
N LYS A 206 -14.03 2.10 0.28
CA LYS A 206 -13.49 2.74 1.48
C LYS A 206 -14.00 2.07 2.75
N VAL A 207 -13.15 1.99 3.77
CA VAL A 207 -13.50 1.48 5.10
C VAL A 207 -14.46 2.44 5.78
N THR A 208 -15.63 1.95 6.21
CA THR A 208 -16.63 2.73 6.95
C THR A 208 -16.68 2.38 8.43
N LYS A 209 -16.28 1.16 8.80
CA LYS A 209 -16.29 0.71 10.18
C LYS A 209 -15.21 -0.34 10.43
N VAL A 210 -14.63 -0.30 11.62
CA VAL A 210 -13.65 -1.29 12.10
C VAL A 210 -14.27 -2.08 13.23
N GLU A 211 -14.39 -3.39 13.07
CA GLU A 211 -14.97 -4.31 14.05
C GLU A 211 -13.97 -5.42 14.40
N ASN A 212 -14.13 -6.03 15.57
CA ASN A 212 -13.40 -7.25 15.88
C ASN A 212 -14.05 -8.43 15.14
N SER A 213 -13.26 -9.38 14.68
CA SER A 213 -13.79 -10.67 14.20
C SER A 213 -14.45 -11.44 15.34
N GLU A 214 -15.31 -12.38 14.99
CA GLU A 214 -16.06 -13.19 15.98
C GLU A 214 -15.12 -14.03 16.88
N ASP A 215 -14.00 -14.47 16.34
CA ASP A 215 -12.95 -15.22 17.07
C ASP A 215 -12.02 -14.30 17.90
N GLY A 216 -12.12 -12.99 17.75
CA GLY A 216 -11.30 -12.01 18.44
C GLY A 216 -9.82 -12.00 18.02
N LEU A 217 -9.40 -12.75 16.99
CA LEU A 217 -8.01 -12.89 16.56
C LEU A 217 -7.61 -11.91 15.46
N SER A 218 -8.58 -11.36 14.73
CA SER A 218 -8.39 -10.42 13.62
C SER A 218 -9.38 -9.25 13.69
N TYR A 219 -9.24 -8.30 12.77
CA TYR A 219 -10.23 -7.28 12.50
C TYR A 219 -11.08 -7.64 11.28
N LYS A 220 -12.34 -7.23 11.33
CA LYS A 220 -13.29 -7.26 10.24
C LYS A 220 -13.68 -5.83 9.90
N LEU A 221 -13.44 -5.40 8.68
CA LEU A 221 -13.72 -4.04 8.22
C LEU A 221 -14.96 -4.03 7.36
N GLN A 222 -15.89 -3.12 7.63
CA GLN A 222 -16.97 -2.83 6.72
C GLN A 222 -16.45 -1.89 5.62
N VAL A 223 -16.63 -2.27 4.38
CA VAL A 223 -16.17 -1.54 3.19
C VAL A 223 -17.38 -1.07 2.40
N ASN A 224 -17.47 0.24 2.16
CA ASN A 224 -18.41 0.82 1.20
C ASN A 224 -17.85 0.61 -0.21
N LEU A 225 -18.54 -0.19 -1.02
CA LEU A 225 -18.11 -0.54 -2.37
C LEU A 225 -18.22 0.67 -3.29
N SER A 226 -17.24 0.80 -4.19
CA SER A 226 -17.20 1.88 -5.20
C SER A 226 -18.11 1.63 -6.40
N THR A 227 -18.34 0.35 -6.71
CA THR A 227 -19.18 -0.08 -7.85
C THR A 227 -20.65 -0.05 -7.45
N ASP A 228 -21.46 0.68 -8.23
CA ASP A 228 -22.91 0.66 -8.11
C ASP A 228 -23.47 -0.52 -8.93
N PHE A 229 -23.88 -1.58 -8.26
CA PHE A 229 -24.44 -2.78 -8.87
C PHE A 229 -25.92 -2.65 -9.22
N ALA A 230 -26.59 -1.55 -8.86
CA ALA A 230 -28.00 -1.32 -9.15
C ALA A 230 -28.25 -0.63 -10.49
N ARG A 231 -27.20 -0.14 -11.12
CA ARG A 231 -27.25 0.55 -12.42
C ARG A 231 -26.68 -0.27 -13.53
#